data_146e77e30e780e5345676ecde4c9ec00
#
_entry.id   146e77e30e780e5345676ecde4c9ec00
#
_cell.length_a   1.000
_cell.length_b   1.000
_cell.length_c   1.000
_cell.angle_alpha   90.00
_cell.angle_beta   90.00
_cell.angle_gamma   90.00
#
_symmetry.space_group_name_H-M   'P 1'
#
loop_
_entity.id
_entity.type
_entity.pdbx_description
1 polymer ?
#
loop_
_entity_poly.entity_id
_entity_poly.type
_entity_poly.pdbx_seq_one_letter_code
_entity_poly.pdbx_strand_id
1 'polypeptide(L)'
;MRRWLLVLGAGLLVLLALVGLAGSALPRAHTAASRLVLAAPAESVWAVTRDIAALPGWWSDVTRVEAMPNPDGGEHWKEEAGGFTMVLRAETLEPGRRFRTVIENGRETGFEGTWTYELVPAATGTELRLTEQGSVANPFFRFLARLGGHHATIDSYLAARARRLGSTATPEHLAPVP
;
A
#
# COMPACT_ATOMS: atom_id res chain seq x y z
N MET A 1 9.82 -42.03 -12.67
CA MET A 1 9.33 -40.66 -12.91
C MET A 1 7.94 -40.42 -12.32
N ARG A 2 6.88 -41.18 -12.69
CA ARG A 2 5.48 -40.93 -12.25
C ARG A 2 5.29 -40.92 -10.73
N ARG A 3 5.95 -41.80 -9.96
CA ARG A 3 5.86 -41.88 -8.49
C ARG A 3 6.43 -40.60 -7.81
N TRP A 4 7.55 -40.09 -8.30
CA TRP A 4 8.16 -38.87 -7.77
C TRP A 4 7.30 -37.62 -8.03
N LEU A 5 6.65 -37.54 -9.18
CA LEU A 5 5.71 -36.44 -9.49
C LEU A 5 4.50 -36.47 -8.55
N LEU A 6 3.98 -37.67 -8.22
CA LEU A 6 2.88 -37.82 -7.25
C LEU A 6 3.31 -37.41 -5.84
N VAL A 7 4.51 -37.79 -5.39
CA VAL A 7 5.04 -37.41 -4.07
C VAL A 7 5.25 -35.88 -3.99
N LEU A 8 5.84 -35.27 -5.03
CA LEU A 8 6.03 -33.82 -5.10
C LEU A 8 4.68 -33.08 -5.12
N GLY A 9 3.71 -33.57 -5.89
CA GLY A 9 2.37 -33.01 -5.94
C GLY A 9 1.64 -33.07 -4.58
N ALA A 10 1.72 -34.23 -3.91
CA ALA A 10 1.16 -34.39 -2.57
C ALA A 10 1.85 -33.47 -1.55
N GLY A 11 3.17 -33.37 -1.60
CA GLY A 11 3.95 -32.47 -0.74
C GLY A 11 3.56 -31.00 -0.93
N LEU A 12 3.38 -30.55 -2.18
CA LEU A 12 2.93 -29.19 -2.48
C LEU A 12 1.52 -28.92 -1.95
N LEU A 13 0.58 -29.85 -2.11
CA LEU A 13 -0.79 -29.71 -1.58
C LEU A 13 -0.80 -29.60 -0.06
N VAL A 14 0.01 -30.42 0.63
CA VAL A 14 0.16 -30.35 2.09
C VAL A 14 0.72 -28.99 2.51
N LEU A 15 1.76 -28.51 1.81
CA LEU A 15 2.35 -27.19 2.10
C LEU A 15 1.32 -26.07 1.92
N LEU A 16 0.56 -26.06 0.83
CA LEU A 16 -0.48 -25.07 0.57
C LEU A 16 -1.59 -25.12 1.65
N ALA A 17 -1.98 -26.33 2.07
CA ALA A 17 -2.94 -26.50 3.15
C ALA A 17 -2.42 -25.95 4.49
N LEU A 18 -1.16 -26.20 4.84
CA LEU A 18 -0.53 -25.68 6.05
C LEU A 18 -0.42 -24.15 6.01
N VAL A 19 -0.04 -23.55 4.89
CA VAL A 19 0.00 -22.10 4.71
C VAL A 19 -1.40 -21.50 4.85
N GLY A 20 -2.42 -22.11 4.24
CA GLY A 20 -3.80 -21.67 4.37
C GLY A 20 -4.31 -21.75 5.81
N LEU A 21 -4.00 -22.83 6.52
CA LEU A 21 -4.37 -23.02 7.93
C LEU A 21 -3.66 -21.97 8.82
N ALA A 22 -2.35 -21.80 8.66
CA ALA A 22 -1.59 -20.80 9.41
C ALA A 22 -2.13 -19.38 9.14
N GLY A 23 -2.39 -19.05 7.87
CA GLY A 23 -2.99 -17.76 7.50
C GLY A 23 -4.41 -17.56 8.06
N SER A 24 -5.18 -18.63 8.25
CA SER A 24 -6.52 -18.55 8.85
C SER A 24 -6.49 -18.15 10.33
N ALA A 25 -5.42 -18.49 11.04
CA ALA A 25 -5.20 -18.12 12.43
C ALA A 25 -4.71 -16.67 12.60
N LEU A 26 -4.26 -16.00 11.51
CA LEU A 26 -3.79 -14.63 11.56
C LEU A 26 -4.95 -13.62 11.54
N PRO A 27 -4.83 -12.46 12.20
CA PRO A 27 -5.80 -11.38 12.09
C PRO A 27 -5.97 -10.94 10.63
N ARG A 28 -7.21 -10.60 10.25
CA ARG A 28 -7.49 -10.03 8.91
C ARG A 28 -7.02 -8.59 8.82
N ALA A 29 -7.31 -7.80 9.85
CA ALA A 29 -6.97 -6.40 9.92
C ALA A 29 -5.52 -6.20 10.41
N HIS A 30 -4.88 -5.17 9.88
CA HIS A 30 -3.58 -4.71 10.33
C HIS A 30 -3.51 -3.18 10.22
N THR A 31 -2.60 -2.59 10.97
CA THR A 31 -2.23 -1.19 10.86
C THR A 31 -0.71 -1.11 10.75
N ALA A 32 -0.22 -0.35 9.79
CA ALA A 32 1.19 -0.03 9.65
C ALA A 32 1.34 1.47 9.45
N ALA A 33 2.38 2.06 10.03
CA ALA A 33 2.67 3.47 9.85
C ALA A 33 4.18 3.67 9.69
N SER A 34 4.56 4.46 8.69
CA SER A 34 5.94 4.85 8.45
C SER A 34 6.02 6.35 8.18
N ARG A 35 7.18 6.94 8.44
CA ARG A 35 7.47 8.34 8.15
C ARG A 35 8.71 8.48 7.28
N LEU A 36 8.81 9.62 6.61
CA LEU A 36 9.93 10.00 5.79
C LEU A 36 10.17 11.51 5.93
N VAL A 37 11.37 11.93 6.33
CA VAL A 37 11.75 13.34 6.38
C VAL A 37 12.42 13.73 5.07
N LEU A 38 11.85 14.73 4.40
CA LEU A 38 12.27 15.20 3.09
C LEU A 38 12.76 16.65 3.18
N ALA A 39 13.95 16.93 2.67
CA ALA A 39 14.48 18.29 2.55
C ALA A 39 13.79 19.04 1.41
N ALA A 40 12.45 19.10 1.45
CA ALA A 40 11.62 19.73 0.43
C ALA A 40 10.47 20.51 1.09
N PRO A 41 10.00 21.62 0.47
CA PRO A 41 8.83 22.37 0.95
C PRO A 41 7.58 21.48 0.94
N ALA A 42 6.67 21.73 1.89
CA ALA A 42 5.42 20.98 2.02
C ALA A 42 4.58 21.03 0.73
N GLU A 43 4.58 22.13 0.02
CA GLU A 43 3.89 22.30 -1.26
C GLU A 43 4.40 21.30 -2.32
N SER A 44 5.73 21.14 -2.45
CA SER A 44 6.33 20.19 -3.39
C SER A 44 6.01 18.74 -3.00
N VAL A 45 6.07 18.40 -1.71
CA VAL A 45 5.70 17.07 -1.21
C VAL A 45 4.21 16.80 -1.46
N TRP A 46 3.36 17.80 -1.21
CA TRP A 46 1.92 17.72 -1.44
C TRP A 46 1.59 17.51 -2.92
N ALA A 47 2.17 18.30 -3.81
CA ALA A 47 1.95 18.20 -5.24
C ALA A 47 2.23 16.78 -5.75
N VAL A 48 3.39 16.20 -5.36
CA VAL A 48 3.72 14.82 -5.73
C VAL A 48 2.79 13.80 -5.04
N THR A 49 2.31 14.06 -3.80
CA THR A 49 1.38 13.15 -3.10
C THR A 49 0.02 13.09 -3.78
N ARG A 50 -0.43 14.22 -4.34
CA ARG A 50 -1.73 14.31 -5.02
C ARG A 50 -1.71 13.85 -6.47
N ASP A 51 -0.54 13.73 -7.08
CA ASP A 51 -0.40 13.31 -8.47
C ASP A 51 -0.46 11.77 -8.59
N ILE A 52 -1.66 11.23 -8.39
CA ILE A 52 -1.93 9.78 -8.46
C ILE A 52 -1.69 9.27 -9.90
N ALA A 53 -2.01 10.05 -10.92
CA ALA A 53 -1.83 9.69 -12.31
C ALA A 53 -0.37 9.41 -12.66
N ALA A 54 0.59 10.06 -11.99
CA ALA A 54 2.01 9.90 -12.23
C ALA A 54 2.64 8.68 -11.54
N LEU A 55 1.92 7.96 -10.67
CA LEU A 55 2.44 6.80 -9.92
C LEU A 55 3.22 5.80 -10.77
N PRO A 56 2.74 5.35 -11.94
CA PRO A 56 3.46 4.37 -12.76
C PRO A 56 4.82 4.84 -13.25
N GLY A 57 5.03 6.16 -13.29
CA GLY A 57 6.28 6.76 -13.76
C GLY A 57 7.43 6.72 -12.74
N TRP A 58 7.16 6.44 -11.48
CA TRP A 58 8.17 6.49 -10.42
C TRP A 58 8.04 5.43 -9.32
N TRP A 59 6.92 4.73 -9.22
CA TRP A 59 6.74 3.62 -8.29
C TRP A 59 6.44 2.32 -9.06
N SER A 60 7.41 1.42 -9.12
CA SER A 60 7.40 0.20 -9.94
C SER A 60 6.30 -0.81 -9.59
N ASP A 61 5.73 -0.72 -8.38
CA ASP A 61 4.69 -1.64 -7.93
C ASP A 61 3.34 -1.35 -8.62
N VAL A 62 3.18 -0.12 -9.15
CA VAL A 62 2.01 0.32 -9.92
C VAL A 62 2.35 0.34 -11.41
N THR A 63 1.59 -0.38 -12.21
CA THR A 63 1.81 -0.48 -13.66
C THR A 63 0.92 0.45 -14.48
N ARG A 64 -0.25 0.78 -13.95
CA ARG A 64 -1.23 1.65 -14.64
C ARG A 64 -2.12 2.38 -13.64
N VAL A 65 -2.47 3.61 -13.97
CA VAL A 65 -3.46 4.41 -13.26
C VAL A 65 -4.34 5.13 -14.28
N GLU A 66 -5.64 5.08 -14.08
CA GLU A 66 -6.64 5.75 -14.91
C GLU A 66 -7.66 6.49 -14.04
N ALA A 67 -7.95 7.75 -14.38
CA ALA A 67 -9.05 8.47 -13.75
C ALA A 67 -10.39 7.84 -14.15
N MET A 68 -11.28 7.65 -13.19
CA MET A 68 -12.60 7.10 -13.43
C MET A 68 -13.65 8.21 -13.41
N PRO A 69 -14.66 8.17 -14.31
CA PRO A 69 -15.82 9.02 -14.21
C PRO A 69 -16.53 8.79 -12.87
N ASN A 70 -16.86 9.86 -12.17
CA ASN A 70 -17.65 9.75 -10.97
C ASN A 70 -18.86 10.67 -11.02
N PRO A 71 -20.08 10.12 -11.11
CA PRO A 71 -21.32 10.88 -11.12
C PRO A 71 -21.56 11.66 -9.82
N ASP A 72 -20.98 11.22 -8.71
CA ASP A 72 -21.14 11.86 -7.37
C ASP A 72 -20.13 12.97 -7.10
N GLY A 73 -19.26 13.29 -8.08
CA GLY A 73 -18.32 14.41 -8.01
C GLY A 73 -17.05 14.17 -7.19
N GLY A 74 -16.81 12.94 -6.70
CA GLY A 74 -15.58 12.54 -6.03
C GLY A 74 -14.45 12.24 -7.01
N GLU A 75 -13.26 12.02 -6.49
CA GLU A 75 -12.08 11.66 -7.26
C GLU A 75 -11.84 10.15 -7.15
N HIS A 76 -11.99 9.42 -8.28
CA HIS A 76 -11.83 7.97 -8.34
C HIS A 76 -10.77 7.59 -9.36
N TRP A 77 -10.01 6.54 -9.01
CA TRP A 77 -8.89 6.04 -9.79
C TRP A 77 -8.96 4.53 -9.92
N LYS A 78 -8.70 4.02 -11.09
CA LYS A 78 -8.42 2.62 -11.32
C LYS A 78 -6.92 2.42 -11.33
N GLU A 79 -6.40 1.60 -10.42
CA GLU A 79 -4.98 1.30 -10.25
C GLU A 79 -4.71 -0.18 -10.51
N GLU A 80 -3.70 -0.47 -11.31
CA GLU A 80 -3.19 -1.83 -11.54
C GLU A 80 -1.85 -1.97 -10.83
N ALA A 81 -1.81 -2.79 -9.77
CA ALA A 81 -0.64 -3.03 -8.94
C ALA A 81 -0.57 -4.48 -8.47
N GLY A 82 0.63 -5.08 -8.52
CA GLY A 82 0.85 -6.44 -8.01
C GLY A 82 -0.03 -7.53 -8.65
N GLY A 83 -0.53 -7.31 -9.87
CA GLY A 83 -1.46 -8.22 -10.56
C GLY A 83 -2.94 -8.06 -10.14
N PHE A 84 -3.26 -7.05 -9.35
CA PHE A 84 -4.63 -6.72 -8.95
C PHE A 84 -5.06 -5.40 -9.60
N THR A 85 -6.37 -5.27 -9.79
CA THR A 85 -7.00 -4.01 -10.19
C THR A 85 -7.79 -3.47 -9.00
N MET A 86 -7.37 -2.33 -8.48
CA MET A 86 -8.04 -1.65 -7.37
C MET A 86 -8.79 -0.42 -7.87
N VAL A 87 -9.96 -0.16 -7.28
CA VAL A 87 -10.67 1.10 -7.42
C VAL A 87 -10.43 1.90 -6.15
N LEU A 88 -9.80 3.06 -6.31
CA LEU A 88 -9.43 3.94 -5.23
C LEU A 88 -10.31 5.20 -5.26
N ARG A 89 -10.87 5.56 -4.12
CA ARG A 89 -11.44 6.89 -3.90
C ARG A 89 -10.42 7.76 -3.18
N ALA A 90 -10.17 8.93 -3.74
CA ALA A 90 -9.21 9.90 -3.23
C ALA A 90 -9.92 11.07 -2.54
N GLU A 91 -9.50 11.40 -1.32
CA GLU A 91 -10.13 12.42 -0.48
C GLU A 91 -9.08 13.39 0.05
N THR A 92 -9.28 14.68 -0.19
CA THR A 92 -8.53 15.74 0.49
C THR A 92 -9.22 16.06 1.82
N LEU A 93 -8.63 15.61 2.93
CA LEU A 93 -9.17 15.85 4.26
C LEU A 93 -8.82 17.25 4.76
N GLU A 94 -7.59 17.70 4.48
CA GLU A 94 -7.08 19.02 4.83
C GLU A 94 -6.11 19.47 3.72
N PRO A 95 -6.45 20.48 2.92
CA PRO A 95 -5.62 20.95 1.82
C PRO A 95 -4.19 21.26 2.26
N GLY A 96 -3.21 20.75 1.51
CA GLY A 96 -1.79 20.93 1.81
C GLY A 96 -1.24 20.08 2.96
N ARG A 97 -2.08 19.36 3.72
CA ARG A 97 -1.67 18.64 4.93
C ARG A 97 -2.12 17.19 5.02
N ARG A 98 -3.39 16.90 4.71
CA ARG A 98 -3.93 15.55 4.90
C ARG A 98 -4.71 15.09 3.68
N PHE A 99 -4.36 13.89 3.23
CA PHE A 99 -4.95 13.22 2.09
C PHE A 99 -5.22 11.76 2.43
N ARG A 100 -6.23 11.16 1.83
CA ARG A 100 -6.56 9.76 2.04
C ARG A 100 -6.95 9.10 0.73
N THR A 101 -6.54 7.84 0.55
CA THR A 101 -7.08 6.95 -0.45
C THR A 101 -7.79 5.79 0.22
N VAL A 102 -8.91 5.32 -0.38
CA VAL A 102 -9.74 4.23 0.13
C VAL A 102 -9.95 3.22 -0.99
N ILE A 103 -9.73 1.93 -0.73
CA ILE A 103 -10.05 0.86 -1.67
C ILE A 103 -11.56 0.61 -1.61
N GLU A 104 -12.26 0.77 -2.75
CA GLU A 104 -13.73 0.61 -2.82
C GLU A 104 -14.18 -0.75 -3.32
N ASN A 105 -13.38 -1.43 -4.15
CA ASN A 105 -13.69 -2.77 -4.66
C ASN A 105 -13.08 -3.91 -3.83
N GLY A 106 -12.93 -3.73 -2.52
CA GLY A 106 -12.29 -4.68 -1.64
C GLY A 106 -12.94 -6.06 -1.59
N ARG A 107 -14.26 -6.14 -1.82
CA ARG A 107 -14.97 -7.43 -1.91
C ARG A 107 -14.52 -8.27 -3.10
N GLU A 108 -14.13 -7.63 -4.20
CA GLU A 108 -13.69 -8.29 -5.43
C GLU A 108 -12.21 -8.69 -5.35
N THR A 109 -11.37 -7.81 -4.83
CA THR A 109 -9.93 -8.03 -4.72
C THR A 109 -9.52 -8.87 -3.51
N GLY A 110 -10.34 -8.87 -2.45
CA GLY A 110 -10.01 -9.45 -1.15
C GLY A 110 -9.07 -8.59 -0.31
N PHE A 111 -8.80 -7.34 -0.75
CA PHE A 111 -8.00 -6.34 -0.03
C PHE A 111 -8.86 -5.12 0.23
N GLU A 112 -9.05 -4.77 1.48
CA GLU A 112 -9.75 -3.55 1.90
C GLU A 112 -8.77 -2.68 2.68
N GLY A 113 -8.94 -1.37 2.60
CA GLY A 113 -8.12 -0.50 3.42
C GLY A 113 -8.08 0.94 2.97
N THR A 114 -7.34 1.69 3.77
CA THR A 114 -7.10 3.12 3.56
C THR A 114 -5.63 3.43 3.73
N TRP A 115 -5.14 4.36 2.95
CA TRP A 115 -3.87 5.04 3.17
C TRP A 115 -4.14 6.49 3.52
N THR A 116 -3.64 6.92 4.68
CA THR A 116 -3.72 8.30 5.13
C THR A 116 -2.33 8.92 5.10
N TYR A 117 -2.21 10.01 4.37
CA TYR A 117 -0.99 10.80 4.21
C TYR A 117 -1.11 12.06 5.04
N GLU A 118 -0.09 12.35 5.84
CA GLU A 118 -0.02 13.56 6.65
C GLU A 118 1.33 14.26 6.44
N LEU A 119 1.29 15.54 6.11
CA LEU A 119 2.46 16.40 5.98
C LEU A 119 2.63 17.23 7.25
N VAL A 120 3.77 17.07 7.90
CA VAL A 120 4.10 17.76 9.15
C VAL A 120 5.36 18.60 8.93
N PRO A 121 5.42 19.84 9.37
CA PRO A 121 6.66 20.62 9.34
C PRO A 121 7.79 19.90 10.09
N ALA A 122 8.99 19.85 9.50
CA ALA A 122 10.18 19.31 10.10
C ALA A 122 11.30 20.37 10.13
N ALA A 123 12.33 20.17 10.96
CA ALA A 123 13.42 21.13 11.08
C ALA A 123 14.15 21.40 9.75
N THR A 124 14.21 20.40 8.86
CA THR A 124 14.92 20.47 7.58
C THR A 124 13.99 20.26 6.38
N GLY A 125 12.72 20.65 6.47
CA GLY A 125 11.76 20.50 5.37
C GLY A 125 10.42 19.93 5.82
N THR A 126 9.99 18.81 5.25
CA THR A 126 8.67 18.22 5.50
C THR A 126 8.79 16.74 5.90
N GLU A 127 8.15 16.37 6.98
CA GLU A 127 7.91 14.98 7.34
C GLU A 127 6.61 14.51 6.67
N LEU A 128 6.70 13.47 5.86
CA LEU A 128 5.55 12.77 5.30
C LEU A 128 5.31 11.51 6.14
N ARG A 129 4.15 11.42 6.77
CA ARG A 129 3.65 10.23 7.45
C ARG A 129 2.66 9.51 6.57
N LEU A 130 2.79 8.20 6.50
CA LEU A 130 1.85 7.34 5.80
C LEU A 130 1.36 6.26 6.77
N THR A 131 0.05 6.24 6.98
CA THR A 131 -0.62 5.21 7.79
C THR A 131 -1.50 4.36 6.89
N GLU A 132 -1.26 3.06 6.91
CA GLU A 132 -2.10 2.03 6.27
C GLU A 132 -2.97 1.39 7.35
N GLN A 133 -4.28 1.34 7.10
CA GLN A 133 -5.23 0.50 7.83
C GLN A 133 -5.82 -0.46 6.80
N GLY A 134 -5.42 -1.72 6.87
CA GLY A 134 -5.74 -2.71 5.86
C GLY A 134 -6.42 -3.95 6.41
N SER A 135 -7.09 -4.68 5.53
CA SER A 135 -7.68 -5.99 5.80
C SER A 135 -7.47 -6.91 4.60
N VAL A 136 -7.01 -8.14 4.85
CA VAL A 136 -6.75 -9.17 3.84
C VAL A 136 -7.67 -10.35 4.07
N ALA A 137 -8.62 -10.59 3.15
CA ALA A 137 -9.61 -11.65 3.29
C ALA A 137 -9.02 -13.06 3.08
N ASN A 138 -8.12 -13.21 2.09
CA ASN A 138 -7.54 -14.48 1.72
C ASN A 138 -6.45 -14.93 2.72
N PRO A 139 -6.59 -16.11 3.37
CA PRO A 139 -5.61 -16.62 4.34
C PRO A 139 -4.19 -16.78 3.78
N PHE A 140 -4.07 -17.20 2.51
CA PHE A 140 -2.77 -17.38 1.87
C PHE A 140 -2.03 -16.04 1.75
N PHE A 141 -2.71 -14.98 1.29
CA PHE A 141 -2.12 -13.65 1.21
C PHE A 141 -1.83 -13.04 2.59
N ARG A 142 -2.66 -13.34 3.62
CA ARG A 142 -2.35 -12.95 4.99
C ARG A 142 -1.03 -13.54 5.49
N PHE A 143 -0.82 -14.82 5.22
CA PHE A 143 0.42 -15.49 5.59
C PHE A 143 1.63 -14.86 4.88
N LEU A 144 1.53 -14.61 3.58
CA LEU A 144 2.59 -13.93 2.81
C LEU A 144 2.86 -12.52 3.29
N ALA A 145 1.81 -11.72 3.55
CA ALA A 145 1.94 -10.36 4.10
C ALA A 145 2.62 -10.37 5.48
N ARG A 146 2.36 -11.40 6.31
CA ARG A 146 3.02 -11.56 7.61
C ARG A 146 4.52 -11.84 7.46
N LEU A 147 4.92 -12.61 6.45
CA LEU A 147 6.33 -12.90 6.16
C LEU A 147 7.07 -11.68 5.61
N GLY A 148 6.44 -10.91 4.71
CA GLY A 148 7.01 -9.69 4.12
C GLY A 148 7.03 -8.50 5.09
N GLY A 149 6.25 -8.56 6.17
CA GLY A 149 6.04 -7.44 7.10
C GLY A 149 4.97 -6.46 6.61
N HIS A 150 4.17 -5.92 7.54
CA HIS A 150 3.07 -5.01 7.21
C HIS A 150 3.53 -3.64 6.69
N HIS A 151 4.81 -3.29 6.86
CA HIS A 151 5.37 -2.02 6.38
C HIS A 151 5.91 -2.09 4.95
N ALA A 152 6.07 -3.30 4.37
CA ALA A 152 6.78 -3.48 3.11
C ALA A 152 6.24 -2.61 1.96
N THR A 153 4.92 -2.52 1.80
CA THR A 153 4.29 -1.75 0.73
C THR A 153 4.44 -0.24 0.95
N ILE A 154 4.15 0.24 2.18
CA ILE A 154 4.27 1.67 2.49
C ILE A 154 5.73 2.14 2.48
N ASP A 155 6.68 1.29 2.87
CA ASP A 155 8.10 1.62 2.81
C ASP A 155 8.60 1.66 1.37
N SER A 156 8.18 0.73 0.50
CA SER A 156 8.46 0.76 -0.94
C SER A 156 7.97 2.07 -1.56
N TYR A 157 6.73 2.45 -1.27
CA TYR A 157 6.14 3.70 -1.72
C TYR A 157 6.92 4.92 -1.23
N LEU A 158 7.21 5.03 0.08
CA LEU A 158 7.93 6.17 0.66
C LEU A 158 9.36 6.26 0.10
N ALA A 159 10.06 5.14 -0.06
CA ALA A 159 11.39 5.11 -0.66
C ALA A 159 11.36 5.55 -2.14
N ALA A 160 10.37 5.12 -2.93
CA ALA A 160 10.17 5.59 -4.29
C ALA A 160 9.88 7.10 -4.33
N ARG A 161 9.10 7.60 -3.37
CA ARG A 161 8.81 9.02 -3.19
C ARG A 161 10.05 9.84 -2.87
N ALA A 162 10.91 9.35 -1.97
CA ALA A 162 12.20 9.98 -1.67
C ALA A 162 13.00 10.16 -2.97
N ARG A 163 13.18 9.10 -3.75
CA ARG A 163 13.91 9.15 -5.03
C ARG A 163 13.27 10.14 -6.02
N ARG A 164 11.95 10.18 -6.12
CA ARG A 164 11.21 11.12 -6.99
C ARG A 164 11.49 12.58 -6.65
N LEU A 165 11.74 12.87 -5.36
CA LEU A 165 12.08 14.20 -4.85
C LEU A 165 13.60 14.42 -4.71
N GLY A 166 14.44 13.57 -5.32
CA GLY A 166 15.90 13.71 -5.28
C GLY A 166 16.51 13.45 -3.91
N SER A 167 15.80 12.73 -3.02
CA SER A 167 16.25 12.41 -1.66
C SER A 167 16.70 10.95 -1.53
N THR A 168 17.67 10.71 -0.66
CA THR A 168 18.14 9.37 -0.26
C THR A 168 17.63 8.97 1.13
N ALA A 169 16.71 9.75 1.70
CA ALA A 169 16.08 9.42 2.97
C ALA A 169 15.39 8.05 2.93
N THR A 170 15.44 7.35 4.03
CA THR A 170 14.81 6.03 4.19
C THR A 170 13.61 6.11 5.12
N PRO A 171 12.56 5.31 4.88
CA PRO A 171 11.41 5.25 5.77
C PRO A 171 11.80 4.78 7.18
N GLU A 172 11.12 5.32 8.18
CA GLU A 172 11.21 4.90 9.57
C GLU A 172 9.84 4.46 10.06
N HIS A 173 9.76 3.30 10.73
CA HIS A 173 8.51 2.81 11.27
C HIS A 173 8.04 3.64 12.46
N LEU A 174 6.74 3.92 12.49
CA LEU A 174 6.07 4.52 13.63
C LEU A 174 5.32 3.45 14.43
N ALA A 175 5.24 3.65 15.74
CA ALA A 175 4.35 2.84 16.55
C ALA A 175 2.90 3.03 16.06
N PRO A 176 2.09 1.95 15.93
CA PRO A 176 0.67 2.10 15.59
C PRO A 176 0.00 3.03 16.60
N VAL A 177 -0.71 4.04 16.10
CA VAL A 177 -1.59 4.85 16.95
C VAL A 177 -2.80 3.97 17.28
N PRO A 178 -3.16 3.79 18.55
CA PRO A 178 -4.27 2.94 18.97
C PRO A 178 -5.62 3.43 18.44
#